data_58201eabf8dc15c6c5cd571fc2bdbcbf
#
_entry.id   58201eabf8dc15c6c5cd571fc2bdbcbf
#
_cell.length_a   1.000
_cell.length_b   1.000
_cell.length_c   1.000
_cell.angle_alpha   90.00
_cell.angle_beta   90.00
_cell.angle_gamma   90.00
#
_symmetry.space_group_name_H-M   'P 1'
#
loop_
_entity.id
_entity.type
_entity.pdbx_description
1 polymer ?
#
loop_
_entity_poly.entity_id
_entity_poly.type
_entity_poly.pdbx_seq_one_letter_code
_entity_poly.pdbx_strand_id
1 'polypeptide(L)'
;MTVYYLSLGSNQGDSRQLLGAAVRALARLPRTHVFVVSSLYLTAPREKETQPDFLNAAVGLESACTPLGLLDLMQRIEADLGRVRSERFGPRTIDIDLVWYDGPEVAHPRLALPHPRVRARRFVLEPLAEIAPGLEFVPGLTVEQALARVAHQRVERMTCEANTKGWWLSMQHSTEVQAVAERASLSRRLRRLAEEKGAVILAHNYQRPEIQDAADFVGDSLGLARKAAASEARLILFCGVDFMAETAAILAPDRTVVMPEAKACCPMAQMVDPDDLRAFKAEHPGALVVSYVNTSAAVKAESDVCCTSANAVQVVESLPADQDIIFTPDRNLGAWVMKRTGRPMVLWEGFCPTHDLIELEDALAAR
;
A
#
# COMPACT_ATOMS: atom_id res chain seq x y z
N MET A 1 4.26 5.71 38.52
CA MET A 1 3.90 5.11 37.21
C MET A 1 2.42 4.83 37.25
N THR A 2 1.72 4.97 36.14
CA THR A 2 0.27 4.79 36.02
C THR A 2 0.01 3.42 35.38
N VAL A 3 -0.97 2.68 35.90
CA VAL A 3 -1.39 1.38 35.35
C VAL A 3 -2.35 1.61 34.19
N TYR A 4 -2.14 0.86 33.10
CA TYR A 4 -2.98 0.87 31.91
C TYR A 4 -3.37 -0.55 31.51
N TYR A 5 -4.59 -0.72 31.03
CA TYR A 5 -5.03 -1.94 30.36
C TYR A 5 -5.37 -1.66 28.90
N LEU A 6 -4.82 -2.49 28.01
CA LEU A 6 -4.95 -2.37 26.55
C LEU A 6 -5.65 -3.60 26.00
N SER A 7 -6.36 -3.41 24.88
CA SER A 7 -6.86 -4.50 24.03
C SER A 7 -6.12 -4.47 22.70
N LEU A 8 -5.63 -5.61 22.27
CA LEU A 8 -4.94 -5.81 21.00
C LEU A 8 -5.78 -6.73 20.12
N GLY A 9 -5.87 -6.41 18.82
CA GLY A 9 -6.60 -7.22 17.84
C GLY A 9 -5.93 -7.22 16.47
N SER A 10 -6.00 -8.35 15.76
CA SER A 10 -5.47 -8.51 14.39
C SER A 10 -6.29 -9.55 13.62
N ASN A 11 -6.55 -9.32 12.32
CA ASN A 11 -7.17 -10.31 11.43
C ASN A 11 -6.60 -10.29 10.00
N GLN A 12 -5.44 -9.66 9.80
CA GLN A 12 -4.76 -9.59 8.52
C GLN A 12 -3.28 -9.98 8.67
N GLY A 13 -2.78 -10.84 7.79
CA GLY A 13 -1.43 -11.39 7.89
C GLY A 13 -1.28 -12.43 9.01
N ASP A 14 -0.07 -12.61 9.53
CA ASP A 14 0.16 -13.48 10.71
C ASP A 14 -0.24 -12.74 11.99
N SER A 15 -1.52 -12.82 12.33
CA SER A 15 -2.11 -12.13 13.49
C SER A 15 -1.39 -12.45 14.80
N ARG A 16 -0.94 -13.70 15.00
CA ARG A 16 -0.21 -14.09 16.21
C ARG A 16 1.13 -13.38 16.33
N GLN A 17 1.88 -13.33 15.22
CA GLN A 17 3.17 -12.66 15.18
C GLN A 17 3.03 -11.15 15.36
N LEU A 18 2.02 -10.54 14.73
CA LEU A 18 1.74 -9.11 14.83
C LEU A 18 1.38 -8.71 16.27
N LEU A 19 0.52 -9.49 16.94
CA LEU A 19 0.20 -9.28 18.37
C LEU A 19 1.45 -9.39 19.24
N GLY A 20 2.28 -10.42 19.03
CA GLY A 20 3.54 -10.59 19.75
C GLY A 20 4.53 -9.44 19.52
N ALA A 21 4.63 -8.95 18.30
CA ALA A 21 5.45 -7.79 17.95
C ALA A 21 4.95 -6.50 18.62
N ALA A 22 3.63 -6.30 18.67
CA ALA A 22 3.02 -5.17 19.37
C ALA A 22 3.32 -5.18 20.87
N VAL A 23 3.18 -6.34 21.53
CA VAL A 23 3.51 -6.49 22.96
C VAL A 23 4.98 -6.21 23.23
N ARG A 24 5.90 -6.73 22.40
CA ARG A 24 7.33 -6.42 22.52
C ARG A 24 7.66 -4.96 22.28
N ALA A 25 6.98 -4.30 21.34
CA ALA A 25 7.16 -2.88 21.10
C ALA A 25 6.69 -2.05 22.30
N LEU A 26 5.54 -2.39 22.89
CA LEU A 26 5.04 -1.77 24.13
C LEU A 26 6.04 -1.95 25.29
N ALA A 27 6.61 -3.15 25.45
CA ALA A 27 7.59 -3.45 26.50
C ALA A 27 8.93 -2.69 26.33
N ARG A 28 9.24 -2.20 25.11
CA ARG A 28 10.44 -1.39 24.82
C ARG A 28 10.23 0.12 24.94
N LEU A 29 9.01 0.56 25.22
CA LEU A 29 8.75 1.99 25.42
C LEU A 29 9.52 2.52 26.65
N PRO A 30 10.11 3.72 26.59
CA PRO A 30 10.80 4.30 27.73
C PRO A 30 9.90 4.40 28.96
N ARG A 31 10.42 4.03 30.13
CA ARG A 31 9.73 4.10 31.40
C ARG A 31 8.36 3.41 31.38
N THR A 32 8.29 2.26 30.66
CA THR A 32 7.11 1.41 30.54
C THR A 32 7.47 -0.03 30.89
N HIS A 33 6.62 -0.69 31.64
CA HIS A 33 6.78 -2.08 32.04
C HIS A 33 5.50 -2.86 31.79
N VAL A 34 5.57 -3.86 30.89
CA VAL A 34 4.47 -4.81 30.66
C VAL A 34 4.55 -5.89 31.74
N PHE A 35 3.57 -5.90 32.67
CA PHE A 35 3.58 -6.83 33.80
C PHE A 35 2.70 -8.07 33.58
N VAL A 36 1.72 -8.01 32.65
CA VAL A 36 0.85 -9.14 32.34
C VAL A 36 0.33 -9.07 30.90
N VAL A 37 0.20 -10.24 30.28
CA VAL A 37 -0.42 -10.43 28.95
C VAL A 37 -1.35 -11.63 29.03
N SER A 38 -2.56 -11.51 28.50
CA SER A 38 -3.53 -12.60 28.45
C SER A 38 -3.13 -13.71 27.46
N SER A 39 -3.86 -14.78 27.50
CA SER A 39 -3.94 -15.76 26.40
C SER A 39 -4.47 -15.12 25.11
N LEU A 40 -4.33 -15.86 24.01
CA LEU A 40 -4.90 -15.49 22.71
C LEU A 40 -6.35 -15.99 22.59
N TYR A 41 -7.21 -15.16 22.00
CA TYR A 41 -8.63 -15.44 21.82
C TYR A 41 -9.05 -15.23 20.39
N LEU A 42 -9.69 -16.24 19.78
CA LEU A 42 -10.26 -16.15 18.43
C LEU A 42 -11.71 -15.65 18.52
N THR A 43 -12.06 -14.66 17.71
CA THR A 43 -13.37 -14.01 17.76
C THR A 43 -13.90 -13.71 16.36
N ALA A 44 -15.20 -13.91 16.15
CA ALA A 44 -15.84 -13.50 14.91
C ALA A 44 -15.88 -11.98 14.77
N PRO A 45 -15.79 -11.44 13.53
CA PRO A 45 -15.97 -10.03 13.27
C PRO A 45 -17.41 -9.59 13.60
N ARG A 46 -17.59 -8.37 14.12
CA ARG A 46 -18.89 -7.91 14.60
C ARG A 46 -19.65 -7.00 13.63
N GLU A 47 -18.98 -6.11 12.97
CA GLU A 47 -19.63 -5.02 12.23
C GLU A 47 -19.55 -5.21 10.71
N LYS A 48 -18.63 -6.03 10.24
CA LYS A 48 -18.50 -6.46 8.83
C LYS A 48 -18.19 -7.96 8.80
N GLU A 49 -19.21 -8.77 8.64
CA GLU A 49 -19.13 -10.24 8.77
C GLU A 49 -18.31 -10.93 7.66
N THR A 50 -18.05 -10.23 6.55
CA THR A 50 -17.32 -10.76 5.38
C THR A 50 -15.80 -10.63 5.49
N GLN A 51 -15.23 -10.72 6.69
CA GLN A 51 -13.79 -10.65 6.93
C GLN A 51 -13.33 -11.81 7.82
N PRO A 52 -12.02 -12.15 7.83
CA PRO A 52 -11.49 -13.21 8.69
C PRO A 52 -11.72 -12.93 10.18
N ASP A 53 -11.76 -14.01 10.97
CA ASP A 53 -11.82 -13.94 12.43
C ASP A 53 -10.62 -13.17 12.97
N PHE A 54 -10.86 -12.46 14.08
CA PHE A 54 -9.83 -11.72 14.79
C PHE A 54 -9.13 -12.58 15.83
N LEU A 55 -7.82 -12.40 15.97
CA LEU A 55 -7.07 -12.84 17.12
C LEU A 55 -6.90 -11.66 18.07
N ASN A 56 -7.26 -11.85 19.36
CA ASN A 56 -7.25 -10.77 20.36
C ASN A 56 -6.46 -11.18 21.60
N ALA A 57 -5.93 -10.18 22.30
CA ALA A 57 -5.28 -10.30 23.60
C ALA A 57 -5.48 -9.03 24.45
N ALA A 58 -5.32 -9.14 25.77
CA ALA A 58 -5.24 -8.01 26.67
C ALA A 58 -3.83 -7.87 27.25
N VAL A 59 -3.42 -6.63 27.51
CA VAL A 59 -2.10 -6.30 28.07
C VAL A 59 -2.30 -5.36 29.26
N GLY A 60 -1.68 -5.67 30.39
CA GLY A 60 -1.50 -4.77 31.52
C GLY A 60 -0.08 -4.22 31.53
N LEU A 61 0.05 -2.91 31.61
CA LEU A 61 1.35 -2.24 31.69
C LEU A 61 1.32 -1.05 32.68
N GLU A 62 2.49 -0.73 33.20
CA GLU A 62 2.77 0.51 33.91
C GLU A 62 3.58 1.44 33.04
N SER A 63 3.23 2.73 32.99
CA SER A 63 3.98 3.73 32.22
C SER A 63 4.01 5.07 32.93
N ALA A 64 5.04 5.85 32.63
CA ALA A 64 5.14 7.26 33.03
C ALA A 64 4.51 8.22 32.00
N CYS A 65 4.01 7.70 30.89
CA CYS A 65 3.33 8.50 29.86
C CYS A 65 1.95 8.95 30.36
N THR A 66 1.51 10.12 29.92
CA THR A 66 0.10 10.52 30.03
C THR A 66 -0.76 9.64 29.10
N PRO A 67 -2.10 9.50 29.33
CA PRO A 67 -2.97 8.73 28.44
C PRO A 67 -2.87 9.14 26.96
N LEU A 68 -2.82 10.43 26.64
CA LEU A 68 -2.65 10.93 25.28
C LEU A 68 -1.25 10.63 24.72
N GLY A 69 -0.21 10.76 25.54
CA GLY A 69 1.15 10.41 25.13
C GLY A 69 1.30 8.91 24.84
N LEU A 70 0.66 8.05 25.63
CA LEU A 70 0.64 6.61 25.39
C LEU A 70 -0.15 6.29 24.11
N LEU A 71 -1.29 6.96 23.87
CA LEU A 71 -2.05 6.83 22.63
C LEU A 71 -1.19 7.15 21.38
N ASP A 72 -0.40 8.24 21.43
CA ASP A 72 0.48 8.61 20.32
C ASP A 72 1.55 7.54 20.05
N LEU A 73 2.11 6.95 21.11
CA LEU A 73 3.08 5.87 20.99
C LEU A 73 2.45 4.58 20.44
N MET A 74 1.24 4.23 20.88
CA MET A 74 0.50 3.08 20.37
C MET A 74 0.20 3.24 18.89
N GLN A 75 -0.25 4.41 18.44
CA GLN A 75 -0.50 4.70 17.03
C GLN A 75 0.78 4.61 16.18
N ARG A 76 1.93 4.96 16.72
CA ARG A 76 3.23 4.74 16.05
C ARG A 76 3.55 3.25 15.93
N ILE A 77 3.35 2.47 17.00
CA ILE A 77 3.54 1.01 16.95
C ILE A 77 2.62 0.37 15.90
N GLU A 78 1.36 0.78 15.82
CA GLU A 78 0.43 0.30 14.80
C GLU A 78 0.92 0.62 13.38
N ALA A 79 1.36 1.86 13.16
CA ALA A 79 1.92 2.29 11.88
C ALA A 79 3.22 1.52 11.53
N ASP A 80 4.09 1.27 12.54
CA ASP A 80 5.32 0.50 12.36
C ASP A 80 5.06 -0.97 12.02
N LEU A 81 3.92 -1.51 12.45
CA LEU A 81 3.44 -2.85 12.14
C LEU A 81 2.51 -2.90 10.90
N GLY A 82 2.56 -1.86 10.06
CA GLY A 82 1.92 -1.84 8.75
C GLY A 82 0.42 -1.56 8.76
N ARG A 83 -0.13 -0.94 9.83
CA ARG A 83 -1.53 -0.53 9.85
C ARG A 83 -1.79 0.59 8.84
N VAL A 84 -2.62 0.30 7.84
CA VAL A 84 -3.16 1.28 6.90
C VAL A 84 -4.64 1.52 7.24
N ARG A 85 -5.03 2.78 7.42
CA ARG A 85 -6.44 3.16 7.66
C ARG A 85 -7.16 3.35 6.33
N SER A 86 -7.64 2.27 5.72
CA SER A 86 -8.34 2.32 4.44
C SER A 86 -9.85 2.40 4.57
N GLU A 87 -10.46 1.65 5.50
CA GLU A 87 -11.90 1.54 5.63
C GLU A 87 -12.32 1.43 7.12
N ARG A 88 -13.44 2.08 7.46
CA ARG A 88 -14.00 1.97 8.83
C ARG A 88 -14.48 0.53 9.08
N PHE A 89 -14.01 -0.10 10.16
CA PHE A 89 -14.28 -1.50 10.55
C PHE A 89 -13.77 -2.55 9.55
N GLY A 90 -12.86 -2.20 8.65
CA GLY A 90 -12.20 -3.13 7.73
C GLY A 90 -11.17 -4.05 8.41
N PRO A 91 -10.62 -5.02 7.67
CA PRO A 91 -9.51 -5.85 8.14
C PRO A 91 -8.31 -4.99 8.52
N ARG A 92 -7.56 -5.42 9.54
CA ARG A 92 -6.41 -4.66 10.03
C ARG A 92 -5.27 -5.57 10.49
N THR A 93 -4.06 -5.16 10.19
CA THR A 93 -2.84 -5.85 10.63
C THR A 93 -2.73 -5.88 12.14
N ILE A 94 -2.98 -4.74 12.78
CA ILE A 94 -2.96 -4.58 14.24
C ILE A 94 -3.89 -3.44 14.66
N ASP A 95 -4.54 -3.58 15.80
CA ASP A 95 -5.33 -2.57 16.49
C ASP A 95 -4.93 -2.57 17.96
N ILE A 96 -4.59 -1.43 18.54
CA ILE A 96 -4.21 -1.28 19.95
C ILE A 96 -5.09 -0.22 20.56
N ASP A 97 -6.10 -0.67 21.32
CA ASP A 97 -7.03 0.21 22.02
C ASP A 97 -6.63 0.38 23.48
N LEU A 98 -6.56 1.64 23.96
CA LEU A 98 -6.47 1.95 25.39
C LEU A 98 -7.86 1.76 26.02
N VAL A 99 -7.97 0.79 26.93
CA VAL A 99 -9.26 0.37 27.50
C VAL A 99 -9.55 1.10 28.81
N TRP A 100 -8.55 1.17 29.68
CA TRP A 100 -8.68 1.73 31.02
C TRP A 100 -7.31 2.15 31.57
N TYR A 101 -7.29 3.07 32.52
CA TYR A 101 -6.10 3.42 33.28
C TYR A 101 -6.45 3.82 34.71
N ASP A 102 -5.47 3.74 35.60
CA ASP A 102 -5.58 4.14 37.00
C ASP A 102 -5.45 5.67 37.13
N GLY A 103 -6.55 6.38 36.86
CA GLY A 103 -6.63 7.82 36.92
C GLY A 103 -8.03 8.35 36.65
N PRO A 104 -8.22 9.68 36.66
CA PRO A 104 -9.52 10.30 36.43
C PRO A 104 -10.00 10.06 35.00
N GLU A 105 -11.34 10.14 34.79
CA GLU A 105 -11.92 10.02 33.47
C GLU A 105 -11.27 10.97 32.45
N VAL A 106 -11.02 10.45 31.26
CA VAL A 106 -10.53 11.25 30.12
C VAL A 106 -11.66 11.44 29.14
N ALA A 107 -12.05 12.70 28.92
CA ALA A 107 -13.02 13.09 27.91
C ALA A 107 -12.33 14.06 26.90
N HIS A 108 -11.61 13.48 25.95
CA HIS A 108 -10.87 14.24 24.92
C HIS A 108 -11.34 13.78 23.53
N PRO A 109 -11.38 14.66 22.49
CA PRO A 109 -11.81 14.27 21.12
C PRO A 109 -11.11 13.06 20.55
N ARG A 110 -9.85 12.82 20.94
CA ARG A 110 -9.04 11.68 20.48
C ARG A 110 -9.08 10.47 21.41
N LEU A 111 -9.54 10.61 22.67
CA LEU A 111 -9.46 9.56 23.69
C LEU A 111 -10.54 9.72 24.75
N ALA A 112 -11.31 8.69 24.98
CA ALA A 112 -12.23 8.62 26.12
C ALA A 112 -11.87 7.39 26.98
N LEU A 113 -11.66 7.60 28.28
CA LEU A 113 -11.36 6.55 29.26
C LEU A 113 -12.25 6.67 30.48
N PRO A 114 -12.82 5.56 30.98
CA PRO A 114 -12.79 4.21 30.39
C PRO A 114 -13.34 4.16 28.98
N HIS A 115 -12.82 3.27 28.15
CA HIS A 115 -13.22 3.18 26.74
C HIS A 115 -14.73 2.93 26.59
N PRO A 116 -15.51 3.78 25.90
CA PRO A 116 -16.98 3.82 25.99
C PRO A 116 -17.67 2.53 25.53
N ARG A 117 -17.04 1.73 24.66
CA ARG A 117 -17.61 0.51 24.10
C ARG A 117 -17.11 -0.78 24.78
N VAL A 118 -16.23 -0.71 25.79
CA VAL A 118 -15.62 -1.90 26.41
C VAL A 118 -16.69 -2.85 26.98
N ARG A 119 -17.71 -2.31 27.67
CA ARG A 119 -18.78 -3.10 28.32
C ARG A 119 -19.70 -3.90 27.40
N ALA A 120 -19.64 -3.66 26.09
CA ALA A 120 -20.46 -4.34 25.10
C ALA A 120 -19.64 -5.26 24.18
N ARG A 121 -18.35 -5.46 24.45
CA ARG A 121 -17.41 -6.16 23.58
C ARG A 121 -16.76 -7.34 24.30
N ARG A 122 -17.28 -8.55 24.08
CA ARG A 122 -16.74 -9.77 24.69
C ARG A 122 -15.29 -10.01 24.30
N PHE A 123 -14.91 -9.71 23.06
CA PHE A 123 -13.54 -9.86 22.56
C PHE A 123 -12.50 -8.98 23.29
N VAL A 124 -12.95 -7.93 23.98
CA VAL A 124 -12.12 -7.12 24.90
C VAL A 124 -12.22 -7.67 26.33
N LEU A 125 -13.45 -7.97 26.78
CA LEU A 125 -13.71 -8.35 28.18
C LEU A 125 -13.18 -9.74 28.51
N GLU A 126 -13.25 -10.73 27.62
CA GLU A 126 -12.77 -12.09 27.86
C GLU A 126 -11.26 -12.13 28.13
N PRO A 127 -10.39 -11.56 27.26
CA PRO A 127 -8.96 -11.46 27.55
C PRO A 127 -8.66 -10.61 28.81
N LEU A 128 -9.44 -9.56 29.02
CA LEU A 128 -9.25 -8.67 30.19
C LEU A 128 -9.64 -9.37 31.52
N ALA A 129 -10.68 -10.20 31.50
CA ALA A 129 -11.10 -10.99 32.69
C ALA A 129 -10.04 -12.01 33.08
N GLU A 130 -9.23 -12.52 32.15
CA GLU A 130 -8.13 -13.42 32.50
C GLU A 130 -7.05 -12.73 33.35
N ILE A 131 -6.79 -11.44 33.10
CA ILE A 131 -5.67 -10.72 33.72
C ILE A 131 -6.09 -9.71 34.80
N ALA A 132 -7.36 -9.28 34.81
CA ALA A 132 -7.91 -8.30 35.74
C ALA A 132 -9.42 -8.49 35.96
N PRO A 133 -9.90 -9.66 36.47
CA PRO A 133 -11.34 -9.97 36.62
C PRO A 133 -12.07 -8.97 37.51
N GLY A 134 -11.42 -8.55 38.59
CA GLY A 134 -11.97 -7.61 39.58
C GLY A 134 -11.82 -6.13 39.23
N LEU A 135 -11.27 -5.79 38.06
CA LEU A 135 -11.09 -4.39 37.65
C LEU A 135 -12.46 -3.72 37.48
N GLU A 136 -12.73 -2.69 38.27
CA GLU A 136 -13.87 -1.79 38.05
C GLU A 136 -13.51 -0.74 37.01
N PHE A 137 -14.01 -0.91 35.81
CA PHE A 137 -13.76 0.09 34.71
C PHE A 137 -14.85 1.18 34.65
N VAL A 138 -15.95 1.00 35.38
CA VAL A 138 -16.91 2.03 35.79
C VAL A 138 -17.38 1.72 37.19
N PRO A 139 -17.74 2.73 37.98
CA PRO A 139 -18.20 2.50 39.39
C PRO A 139 -19.30 1.44 39.47
N GLY A 140 -19.08 0.40 40.30
CA GLY A 140 -20.03 -0.69 40.51
C GLY A 140 -20.14 -1.72 39.41
N LEU A 141 -19.24 -1.72 38.40
CA LEU A 141 -19.23 -2.71 37.33
C LEU A 141 -17.81 -3.24 37.09
N THR A 142 -17.58 -4.47 37.55
CA THR A 142 -16.32 -5.18 37.28
C THR A 142 -16.28 -5.77 35.88
N VAL A 143 -15.06 -6.11 35.39
CA VAL A 143 -14.85 -6.80 34.13
C VAL A 143 -15.63 -8.11 34.08
N GLU A 144 -15.59 -8.91 35.14
CA GLU A 144 -16.30 -10.20 35.24
C GLU A 144 -17.83 -10.02 35.14
N GLN A 145 -18.37 -9.03 35.84
CA GLN A 145 -19.81 -8.73 35.80
C GLN A 145 -20.25 -8.23 34.40
N ALA A 146 -19.42 -7.44 33.72
CA ALA A 146 -19.70 -7.01 32.38
C ALA A 146 -19.61 -8.16 31.38
N LEU A 147 -18.63 -9.05 31.52
CA LEU A 147 -18.45 -10.22 30.69
C LEU A 147 -19.69 -11.12 30.71
N ALA A 148 -20.30 -11.35 31.90
CA ALA A 148 -21.52 -12.13 32.02
C ALA A 148 -22.69 -11.60 31.18
N ARG A 149 -22.75 -10.28 30.92
CA ARG A 149 -23.82 -9.64 30.10
C ARG A 149 -23.65 -9.84 28.59
N VAL A 150 -22.47 -10.23 28.14
CA VAL A 150 -22.13 -10.40 26.71
C VAL A 150 -21.77 -11.85 26.37
N ALA A 151 -22.17 -12.81 27.18
CA ALA A 151 -21.89 -14.24 27.04
C ALA A 151 -22.37 -14.85 25.71
N HIS A 152 -23.36 -14.22 25.05
CA HIS A 152 -23.91 -14.63 23.76
C HIS A 152 -22.95 -14.41 22.56
N GLN A 153 -21.90 -13.62 22.72
CA GLN A 153 -20.93 -13.36 21.66
C GLN A 153 -19.90 -14.50 21.59
N ARG A 154 -19.60 -14.97 20.38
CA ARG A 154 -18.63 -16.06 20.18
C ARG A 154 -17.21 -15.55 20.42
N VAL A 155 -16.56 -16.12 21.42
CA VAL A 155 -15.14 -15.94 21.74
C VAL A 155 -14.59 -17.29 22.15
N GLU A 156 -13.48 -17.70 21.59
CA GLU A 156 -12.84 -18.98 21.85
C GLU A 156 -11.40 -18.76 22.30
N ARG A 157 -11.09 -19.22 23.52
CA ARG A 157 -9.71 -19.20 24.01
C ARG A 157 -8.91 -20.24 23.22
N MET A 158 -7.81 -19.83 22.62
CA MET A 158 -6.94 -20.77 21.93
C MET A 158 -6.32 -21.74 22.94
N THR A 159 -6.55 -23.03 22.71
CA THR A 159 -5.92 -24.12 23.46
C THR A 159 -4.70 -24.61 22.71
N CYS A 160 -3.65 -25.06 23.43
CA CYS A 160 -2.46 -25.68 22.86
C CYS A 160 -1.18 -24.81 22.87
N GLU A 161 -0.12 -25.30 22.25
CA GLU A 161 1.22 -24.67 22.16
C GLU A 161 1.23 -23.18 21.75
N ALA A 162 0.14 -22.75 21.09
CA ALA A 162 -0.08 -21.36 20.72
C ALA A 162 -0.22 -20.41 21.93
N ASN A 163 -0.61 -20.92 23.10
CA ASN A 163 -0.99 -20.14 24.28
C ASN A 163 -0.12 -20.43 25.50
N THR A 164 1.12 -20.86 25.29
CA THR A 164 2.09 -21.04 26.39
C THR A 164 2.35 -19.72 27.08
N LYS A 165 2.52 -19.77 28.43
CA LYS A 165 2.85 -18.60 29.23
C LYS A 165 4.07 -17.90 28.64
N GLY A 166 3.93 -16.63 28.30
CA GLY A 166 4.99 -15.87 27.58
C GLY A 166 5.02 -16.10 26.08
N TRP A 167 3.91 -16.50 25.44
CA TRP A 167 3.80 -16.73 24.01
C TRP A 167 4.38 -15.60 23.15
N TRP A 168 4.32 -14.37 23.62
CA TRP A 168 4.87 -13.17 22.98
C TRP A 168 6.40 -13.02 23.14
N LEU A 169 7.02 -13.72 24.13
CA LEU A 169 8.47 -13.70 24.37
C LEU A 169 9.22 -14.67 23.45
N SER A 170 8.63 -15.85 23.22
CA SER A 170 9.28 -16.95 22.50
C SER A 170 9.22 -16.83 20.96
N MET A 171 8.47 -15.87 20.46
CA MET A 171 8.39 -15.66 19.01
C MET A 171 9.65 -14.97 18.52
N GLN A 172 10.55 -15.77 17.94
CA GLN A 172 11.64 -15.23 17.12
C GLN A 172 11.02 -14.28 16.07
N HIS A 173 11.69 -13.18 15.82
CA HIS A 173 11.28 -12.24 14.77
C HIS A 173 11.13 -13.03 13.49
N SER A 174 9.89 -13.28 13.04
CA SER A 174 9.75 -13.82 11.70
C SER A 174 10.27 -12.75 10.74
N THR A 175 10.91 -13.19 9.71
CA THR A 175 11.42 -12.38 8.61
C THR A 175 10.32 -11.45 8.06
N GLU A 176 9.06 -11.86 8.14
CA GLU A 176 7.91 -11.10 7.66
C GLU A 176 7.53 -9.90 8.54
N VAL A 177 7.47 -10.06 9.85
CA VAL A 177 7.15 -8.94 10.78
C VAL A 177 8.29 -7.92 10.82
N GLN A 178 9.53 -8.40 10.76
CA GLN A 178 10.68 -7.51 10.58
C GLN A 178 10.60 -6.77 9.24
N ALA A 179 10.26 -7.44 8.16
CA ALA A 179 10.11 -6.84 6.84
C ALA A 179 8.98 -5.79 6.80
N VAL A 180 7.84 -6.05 7.44
CA VAL A 180 6.73 -5.08 7.54
C VAL A 180 7.14 -3.84 8.34
N ALA A 181 7.78 -4.02 9.50
CA ALA A 181 8.25 -2.92 10.32
C ALA A 181 9.37 -2.11 9.63
N GLU A 182 10.29 -2.78 8.93
CA GLU A 182 11.33 -2.16 8.12
C GLU A 182 10.75 -1.35 6.95
N ARG A 183 9.78 -1.92 6.21
CA ARG A 183 9.08 -1.23 5.11
C ARG A 183 8.40 0.04 5.59
N ALA A 184 7.63 -0.03 6.69
CA ALA A 184 6.97 1.14 7.28
C ALA A 184 7.98 2.21 7.73
N SER A 185 9.12 1.79 8.29
CA SER A 185 10.23 2.69 8.66
C SER A 185 10.86 3.35 7.43
N LEU A 186 11.12 2.56 6.37
CA LEU A 186 11.67 3.06 5.11
C LEU A 186 10.72 4.04 4.41
N SER A 187 9.42 3.74 4.36
CA SER A 187 8.41 4.63 3.77
C SER A 187 8.38 5.99 4.48
N ARG A 188 8.41 6.01 5.82
CA ARG A 188 8.48 7.29 6.58
C ARG A 188 9.77 8.06 6.33
N ARG A 189 10.91 7.36 6.26
CA ARG A 189 12.20 7.99 5.95
C ARG A 189 12.21 8.57 4.54
N LEU A 190 11.63 7.85 3.57
CA LEU A 190 11.52 8.29 2.19
C LEU A 190 10.64 9.54 2.08
N ARG A 191 9.46 9.55 2.70
CA ARG A 191 8.57 10.73 2.70
C ARG A 191 9.23 11.94 3.33
N ARG A 192 9.88 11.80 4.50
CA ARG A 192 10.62 12.89 5.12
C ARG A 192 11.73 13.42 4.22
N LEU A 193 12.49 12.53 3.59
CA LEU A 193 13.56 12.93 2.67
C LEU A 193 13.00 13.62 1.41
N ALA A 194 11.86 13.19 0.89
CA ALA A 194 11.18 13.85 -0.21
C ALA A 194 10.75 15.28 0.18
N GLU A 195 10.15 15.46 1.34
CA GLU A 195 9.79 16.78 1.88
C GLU A 195 11.03 17.69 2.05
N GLU A 196 12.10 17.19 2.69
CA GLU A 196 13.36 17.91 2.88
C GLU A 196 14.01 18.36 1.57
N LYS A 197 13.86 17.59 0.50
CA LYS A 197 14.40 17.88 -0.83
C LYS A 197 13.44 18.60 -1.76
N GLY A 198 12.21 18.86 -1.34
CA GLY A 198 11.16 19.38 -2.21
C GLY A 198 10.87 18.47 -3.40
N ALA A 199 10.89 17.17 -3.17
CA ALA A 199 10.69 16.15 -4.19
C ALA A 199 9.25 15.62 -4.19
N VAL A 200 8.76 15.24 -5.38
CA VAL A 200 7.52 14.47 -5.57
C VAL A 200 7.87 13.05 -6.03
N ILE A 201 7.16 12.07 -5.51
CA ILE A 201 7.32 10.65 -5.85
C ILE A 201 6.17 10.22 -6.74
N LEU A 202 6.47 9.82 -7.96
CA LEU A 202 5.51 9.31 -8.94
C LEU A 202 5.73 7.82 -9.15
N ALA A 203 4.70 6.99 -9.03
CA ALA A 203 4.79 5.54 -9.22
C ALA A 203 3.83 5.06 -10.31
N HIS A 204 4.34 4.24 -11.23
CA HIS A 204 3.49 3.59 -12.23
C HIS A 204 2.63 2.49 -11.60
N ASN A 205 1.42 2.26 -12.12
CA ASN A 205 0.45 1.24 -11.67
C ASN A 205 1.02 -0.18 -11.61
N TYR A 206 2.09 -0.50 -12.34
CA TYR A 206 2.75 -1.81 -12.33
C TYR A 206 3.82 -1.96 -11.26
N GLN A 207 4.07 -0.92 -10.48
CA GLN A 207 5.00 -1.02 -9.37
C GLN A 207 4.42 -1.87 -8.25
N ARG A 208 5.32 -2.43 -7.43
CA ARG A 208 4.92 -3.19 -6.24
C ARG A 208 4.08 -2.31 -5.31
N PRO A 209 3.09 -2.89 -4.59
CA PRO A 209 2.22 -2.14 -3.70
C PRO A 209 2.97 -1.23 -2.73
N GLU A 210 4.11 -1.67 -2.19
CA GLU A 210 4.89 -0.90 -1.22
C GLU A 210 5.49 0.38 -1.83
N ILE A 211 5.76 0.39 -3.15
CA ILE A 211 6.24 1.58 -3.88
C ILE A 211 5.06 2.51 -4.18
N GLN A 212 3.91 1.94 -4.56
CA GLN A 212 2.68 2.71 -4.78
C GLN A 212 2.24 3.41 -3.48
N ASP A 213 2.29 2.72 -2.34
CA ASP A 213 1.95 3.27 -1.01
C ASP A 213 2.89 4.42 -0.58
N ALA A 214 4.14 4.41 -1.06
CA ALA A 214 5.11 5.45 -0.78
C ALA A 214 5.01 6.66 -1.73
N ALA A 215 4.29 6.54 -2.85
CA ALA A 215 4.19 7.57 -3.87
C ALA A 215 3.16 8.66 -3.51
N ASP A 216 3.40 9.86 -4.01
CA ASP A 216 2.44 10.98 -3.93
C ASP A 216 1.34 10.82 -4.98
N PHE A 217 1.69 10.23 -6.15
CA PHE A 217 0.74 9.94 -7.23
C PHE A 217 1.05 8.58 -7.84
N VAL A 218 -0.01 7.81 -8.08
CA VAL A 218 0.02 6.54 -8.80
C VAL A 218 -0.82 6.67 -10.06
N GLY A 219 -0.33 6.17 -11.19
CA GLY A 219 -1.04 6.31 -12.47
C GLY A 219 -0.39 5.59 -13.63
N ASP A 220 -0.94 5.84 -14.82
CA ASP A 220 -0.36 5.40 -16.10
C ASP A 220 0.78 6.32 -16.57
N SER A 221 1.47 5.91 -17.62
CA SER A 221 2.64 6.61 -18.16
C SER A 221 2.37 8.08 -18.53
N LEU A 222 1.26 8.35 -19.22
CA LEU A 222 0.92 9.71 -19.66
C LEU A 222 0.36 10.55 -18.51
N GLY A 223 -0.48 9.97 -17.66
CA GLY A 223 -1.03 10.61 -16.48
C GLY A 223 0.07 11.09 -15.54
N LEU A 224 1.08 10.24 -15.28
CA LEU A 224 2.23 10.58 -14.46
C LEU A 224 3.13 11.65 -15.09
N ALA A 225 3.37 11.58 -16.40
CA ALA A 225 4.14 12.61 -17.11
C ALA A 225 3.45 13.99 -17.06
N ARG A 226 2.11 14.03 -17.17
CA ARG A 226 1.32 15.26 -16.97
C ARG A 226 1.38 15.75 -15.51
N LYS A 227 1.37 14.84 -14.55
CA LYS A 227 1.55 15.20 -13.12
C LYS A 227 2.94 15.77 -12.87
N ALA A 228 3.98 15.20 -13.50
CA ALA A 228 5.33 15.72 -13.43
C ALA A 228 5.38 17.18 -13.95
N ALA A 229 4.79 17.43 -15.12
CA ALA A 229 4.72 18.77 -15.73
C ALA A 229 3.94 19.79 -14.89
N ALA A 230 2.86 19.35 -14.21
CA ALA A 230 2.02 20.19 -13.37
C ALA A 230 2.57 20.36 -11.93
N SER A 231 3.62 19.64 -11.54
CA SER A 231 4.20 19.71 -10.21
C SER A 231 5.08 20.95 -10.06
N GLU A 232 5.05 21.58 -8.89
CA GLU A 232 5.99 22.64 -8.50
C GLU A 232 7.30 22.10 -7.94
N ALA A 233 7.41 20.79 -7.69
CA ALA A 233 8.60 20.16 -7.18
C ALA A 233 9.77 20.29 -8.18
N ARG A 234 10.96 20.62 -7.66
CA ARG A 234 12.17 20.67 -8.48
C ARG A 234 12.76 19.30 -8.78
N LEU A 235 12.51 18.35 -7.93
CA LEU A 235 12.97 16.97 -8.01
C LEU A 235 11.78 16.02 -8.14
N ILE A 236 11.80 15.18 -9.16
CA ILE A 236 10.78 14.16 -9.41
C ILE A 236 11.45 12.80 -9.29
N LEU A 237 11.07 12.01 -8.29
CA LEU A 237 11.46 10.61 -8.20
C LEU A 237 10.43 9.77 -8.97
N PHE A 238 10.83 9.27 -10.13
CA PHE A 238 9.94 8.51 -11.02
C PHE A 238 10.16 7.00 -10.84
N CYS A 239 9.23 6.33 -10.17
CA CYS A 239 9.22 4.88 -9.98
C CYS A 239 8.47 4.21 -11.14
N GLY A 240 9.19 3.94 -12.21
CA GLY A 240 8.71 3.34 -13.46
C GLY A 240 9.88 2.82 -14.27
N VAL A 241 9.71 2.75 -15.59
CA VAL A 241 10.76 2.39 -16.54
C VAL A 241 11.31 3.63 -17.26
N ASP A 242 12.44 3.47 -17.88
CA ASP A 242 13.25 4.52 -18.54
C ASP A 242 12.44 5.49 -19.41
N PHE A 243 11.74 5.00 -20.43
CA PHE A 243 10.97 5.84 -21.35
C PHE A 243 9.89 6.69 -20.68
N MET A 244 9.38 6.26 -19.52
CA MET A 244 8.40 7.02 -18.73
C MET A 244 9.06 8.21 -18.05
N ALA A 245 10.24 7.99 -17.45
CA ALA A 245 11.04 9.05 -16.84
C ALA A 245 11.53 10.05 -17.90
N GLU A 246 11.96 9.57 -19.06
CA GLU A 246 12.30 10.41 -20.23
C GLU A 246 11.11 11.26 -20.69
N THR A 247 9.92 10.66 -20.81
CA THR A 247 8.70 11.39 -21.16
C THR A 247 8.37 12.47 -20.11
N ALA A 248 8.52 12.15 -18.83
CA ALA A 248 8.35 13.14 -17.78
C ALA A 248 9.37 14.28 -17.87
N ALA A 249 10.62 13.98 -18.18
CA ALA A 249 11.68 14.99 -18.38
C ALA A 249 11.42 15.87 -19.59
N ILE A 250 10.90 15.31 -20.71
CA ILE A 250 10.51 16.08 -21.90
C ILE A 250 9.40 17.07 -21.57
N LEU A 251 8.38 16.65 -20.81
CA LEU A 251 7.23 17.48 -20.46
C LEU A 251 7.50 18.45 -19.29
N ALA A 252 8.57 18.22 -18.53
CA ALA A 252 8.99 19.05 -17.41
C ALA A 252 10.50 19.40 -17.50
N PRO A 253 10.94 20.13 -18.53
CA PRO A 253 12.37 20.34 -18.84
C PRO A 253 13.12 21.12 -17.76
N ASP A 254 12.41 21.91 -16.96
CA ASP A 254 12.99 22.68 -15.84
C ASP A 254 13.08 21.89 -14.52
N ARG A 255 12.75 20.59 -14.55
CA ARG A 255 12.75 19.71 -13.39
C ARG A 255 13.85 18.66 -13.51
N THR A 256 14.35 18.22 -12.37
CA THR A 256 15.26 17.06 -12.32
C THR A 256 14.42 15.81 -12.14
N VAL A 257 14.39 14.94 -13.15
CA VAL A 257 13.73 13.62 -13.05
C VAL A 257 14.79 12.57 -12.79
N VAL A 258 14.60 11.77 -11.74
CA VAL A 258 15.50 10.68 -11.34
C VAL A 258 14.73 9.37 -11.20
N MET A 259 15.40 8.27 -11.49
CA MET A 259 14.88 6.92 -11.32
C MET A 259 15.63 6.20 -10.18
N PRO A 260 14.96 5.40 -9.35
CA PRO A 260 15.62 4.64 -8.30
C PRO A 260 16.44 3.45 -8.84
N GLU A 261 16.10 2.95 -10.04
CA GLU A 261 16.78 1.84 -10.71
C GLU A 261 17.07 2.20 -12.18
N ALA A 262 18.34 2.43 -12.47
CA ALA A 262 18.78 2.87 -13.82
C ALA A 262 18.58 1.80 -14.92
N LYS A 263 18.46 0.53 -14.55
CA LYS A 263 18.24 -0.60 -15.47
C LYS A 263 16.77 -0.95 -15.69
N ALA A 264 15.86 -0.24 -15.05
CA ALA A 264 14.43 -0.47 -15.23
C ALA A 264 14.03 -0.02 -16.64
N CYS A 265 13.81 -0.96 -17.55
CA CYS A 265 13.47 -0.72 -18.94
C CYS A 265 12.24 -1.53 -19.36
N CYS A 266 11.62 -1.11 -20.47
CA CYS A 266 10.53 -1.84 -21.11
C CYS A 266 11.08 -2.64 -22.29
N PRO A 267 10.96 -3.98 -22.30
CA PRO A 267 11.46 -4.79 -23.41
C PRO A 267 10.89 -4.38 -24.77
N MET A 268 9.60 -4.00 -24.84
CA MET A 268 9.00 -3.50 -26.08
C MET A 268 9.63 -2.19 -26.53
N ALA A 269 9.90 -1.26 -25.62
CA ALA A 269 10.51 0.02 -25.95
C ALA A 269 11.94 -0.15 -26.53
N GLN A 270 12.60 -1.26 -26.18
CA GLN A 270 13.93 -1.60 -26.68
C GLN A 270 13.90 -2.35 -28.03
N MET A 271 12.72 -2.69 -28.57
CA MET A 271 12.60 -3.35 -29.87
C MET A 271 12.69 -2.38 -31.06
N VAL A 272 12.82 -1.10 -30.82
CA VAL A 272 13.05 -0.07 -31.85
C VAL A 272 14.23 0.80 -31.40
N ASP A 273 15.21 0.88 -32.28
CA ASP A 273 16.35 1.77 -32.16
C ASP A 273 16.15 3.00 -33.08
N PRO A 274 16.60 4.21 -32.70
CA PRO A 274 16.44 5.40 -33.57
C PRO A 274 17.16 5.29 -34.91
N ASP A 275 18.30 4.58 -34.98
CA ASP A 275 19.04 4.41 -36.24
C ASP A 275 18.30 3.44 -37.17
N ASP A 276 17.76 2.34 -36.62
CA ASP A 276 16.93 1.40 -37.34
C ASP A 276 15.63 2.06 -37.84
N LEU A 277 15.02 2.92 -37.03
CA LEU A 277 13.83 3.66 -37.44
C LEU A 277 14.13 4.64 -38.56
N ARG A 278 15.29 5.32 -38.56
CA ARG A 278 15.72 6.19 -39.65
C ARG A 278 15.91 5.41 -40.95
N ALA A 279 16.53 4.23 -40.85
CA ALA A 279 16.69 3.35 -42.02
C ALA A 279 15.33 2.92 -42.59
N PHE A 280 14.41 2.52 -41.70
CA PHE A 280 13.06 2.11 -42.09
C PHE A 280 12.23 3.26 -42.72
N LYS A 281 12.36 4.47 -42.19
CA LYS A 281 11.76 5.68 -42.81
C LYS A 281 12.30 5.92 -44.22
N ALA A 282 13.57 5.65 -44.48
CA ALA A 282 14.15 5.83 -45.79
C ALA A 282 13.58 4.86 -46.87
N GLU A 283 13.10 3.69 -46.42
CA GLU A 283 12.40 2.72 -47.29
C GLU A 283 10.94 3.13 -47.57
N HIS A 284 10.38 4.06 -46.79
CA HIS A 284 9.01 4.54 -46.89
C HIS A 284 8.98 6.10 -46.99
N PRO A 285 9.50 6.67 -48.06
CA PRO A 285 9.66 8.13 -48.18
C PRO A 285 8.32 8.86 -48.12
N GLY A 286 8.22 9.83 -47.21
CA GLY A 286 7.01 10.63 -47.00
C GLY A 286 6.01 10.03 -46.03
N ALA A 287 6.22 8.82 -45.50
CA ALA A 287 5.35 8.24 -44.45
C ALA A 287 5.51 8.97 -43.12
N LEU A 288 4.39 9.19 -42.43
CA LEU A 288 4.37 9.73 -41.08
C LEU A 288 4.64 8.62 -40.04
N VAL A 289 5.51 8.90 -39.09
CA VAL A 289 5.80 7.98 -38.01
C VAL A 289 4.89 8.25 -36.79
N VAL A 290 4.02 7.31 -36.50
CA VAL A 290 3.19 7.27 -35.29
C VAL A 290 3.84 6.35 -34.29
N SER A 291 4.35 6.93 -33.20
CA SER A 291 4.98 6.13 -32.13
C SER A 291 4.08 5.97 -30.92
N TYR A 292 3.88 4.73 -30.49
CA TYR A 292 3.35 4.47 -29.18
C TYR A 292 4.33 5.00 -28.12
N VAL A 293 3.83 5.68 -27.09
CA VAL A 293 4.67 6.35 -26.07
C VAL A 293 5.69 5.44 -25.37
N ASN A 294 5.51 4.11 -25.46
CA ASN A 294 6.43 3.12 -24.95
C ASN A 294 7.65 2.96 -25.87
N THR A 295 8.37 4.04 -26.08
CA THR A 295 9.60 4.17 -26.87
C THR A 295 10.54 5.15 -26.18
N SER A 296 11.85 5.07 -26.45
CA SER A 296 12.84 6.02 -25.93
C SER A 296 12.61 7.45 -26.42
N ALA A 297 13.17 8.43 -25.72
CA ALA A 297 13.17 9.82 -26.17
C ALA A 297 13.84 9.99 -27.56
N ALA A 298 14.89 9.22 -27.84
CA ALA A 298 15.58 9.23 -29.12
C ALA A 298 14.68 8.75 -30.27
N VAL A 299 13.88 7.70 -30.07
CA VAL A 299 12.88 7.22 -31.01
C VAL A 299 11.75 8.25 -31.21
N LYS A 300 11.30 8.89 -30.09
CA LYS A 300 10.31 9.96 -30.17
C LYS A 300 10.80 11.16 -30.98
N ALA A 301 12.09 11.47 -30.97
CA ALA A 301 12.68 12.53 -31.76
C ALA A 301 12.66 12.25 -33.28
N GLU A 302 12.60 10.98 -33.68
CA GLU A 302 12.44 10.54 -35.05
C GLU A 302 10.98 10.40 -35.51
N SER A 303 10.02 10.60 -34.56
CA SER A 303 8.59 10.40 -34.77
C SER A 303 7.88 11.71 -35.08
N ASP A 304 6.83 11.67 -35.93
CA ASP A 304 6.01 12.83 -36.24
C ASP A 304 4.93 13.07 -35.18
N VAL A 305 4.40 11.99 -34.58
CA VAL A 305 3.40 12.06 -33.52
C VAL A 305 3.49 10.86 -32.57
N CYS A 306 3.17 11.08 -31.29
CA CYS A 306 3.10 10.02 -30.28
C CYS A 306 1.65 9.77 -29.89
N CYS A 307 1.34 8.50 -29.61
CA CYS A 307 0.03 8.08 -29.13
C CYS A 307 0.13 7.17 -27.89
N THR A 308 -0.99 6.97 -27.21
CA THR A 308 -1.18 5.93 -26.21
C THR A 308 -2.14 4.87 -26.76
N SER A 309 -2.25 3.71 -26.12
CA SER A 309 -3.27 2.71 -26.46
C SER A 309 -4.70 3.27 -26.40
N ALA A 310 -4.94 4.25 -25.51
CA ALA A 310 -6.25 4.87 -25.32
C ALA A 310 -6.65 5.82 -26.46
N ASN A 311 -5.71 6.46 -27.13
CA ASN A 311 -5.98 7.49 -28.16
C ASN A 311 -5.39 7.20 -29.53
N ALA A 312 -4.77 6.05 -29.77
CA ALA A 312 -4.11 5.70 -31.02
C ALA A 312 -5.05 5.78 -32.24
N VAL A 313 -6.32 5.35 -32.09
CA VAL A 313 -7.33 5.46 -33.14
C VAL A 313 -7.56 6.94 -33.54
N GLN A 314 -7.82 7.80 -32.54
CA GLN A 314 -8.08 9.23 -32.77
C GLN A 314 -6.87 9.94 -33.39
N VAL A 315 -5.65 9.58 -32.95
CA VAL A 315 -4.41 10.12 -33.51
C VAL A 315 -4.30 9.75 -34.99
N VAL A 316 -4.47 8.47 -35.35
CA VAL A 316 -4.40 7.99 -36.72
C VAL A 316 -5.50 8.62 -37.62
N GLU A 317 -6.73 8.75 -37.09
CA GLU A 317 -7.85 9.40 -37.78
C GLU A 317 -7.62 10.90 -38.01
N SER A 318 -6.83 11.56 -37.16
CA SER A 318 -6.51 12.98 -37.28
C SER A 318 -5.44 13.31 -38.38
N LEU A 319 -4.71 12.29 -38.84
CA LEU A 319 -3.65 12.47 -39.85
C LEU A 319 -4.23 12.56 -41.23
N PRO A 320 -3.55 13.28 -42.23
CA PRO A 320 -4.00 13.37 -43.58
C PRO A 320 -4.25 12.01 -44.23
N ALA A 321 -5.39 11.87 -44.92
CA ALA A 321 -5.86 10.56 -45.40
C ALA A 321 -4.99 10.00 -46.56
N ASP A 322 -4.27 10.82 -47.23
CA ASP A 322 -3.39 10.53 -48.40
C ASP A 322 -1.94 10.22 -47.98
N GLN A 323 -1.63 10.28 -46.67
CA GLN A 323 -0.29 9.99 -46.17
C GLN A 323 -0.16 8.56 -45.71
N ASP A 324 0.93 7.90 -46.07
CA ASP A 324 1.31 6.62 -45.53
C ASP A 324 1.74 6.78 -44.05
N ILE A 325 1.54 5.74 -43.27
CA ILE A 325 1.86 5.74 -41.84
C ILE A 325 2.75 4.53 -41.48
N ILE A 326 3.84 4.82 -40.78
CA ILE A 326 4.61 3.81 -40.02
C ILE A 326 4.12 3.84 -38.60
N PHE A 327 3.73 2.69 -38.08
CA PHE A 327 3.31 2.55 -36.67
C PHE A 327 4.34 1.73 -35.88
N THR A 328 4.90 2.29 -34.81
CA THR A 328 5.95 1.68 -33.98
C THR A 328 5.67 1.85 -32.48
N PRO A 329 6.20 1.02 -31.58
CA PRO A 329 6.90 -0.25 -31.80
C PRO A 329 5.98 -1.46 -31.81
N ASP A 330 4.70 -1.34 -31.39
CA ASP A 330 3.79 -2.47 -31.11
C ASP A 330 2.93 -2.81 -32.34
N ARG A 331 3.29 -3.90 -33.03
CA ARG A 331 2.52 -4.41 -34.19
C ARG A 331 1.07 -4.78 -33.82
N ASN A 332 0.84 -5.30 -32.59
CA ASN A 332 -0.48 -5.74 -32.16
C ASN A 332 -1.41 -4.53 -31.97
N LEU A 333 -0.92 -3.47 -31.32
CA LEU A 333 -1.66 -2.20 -31.22
C LEU A 333 -1.89 -1.60 -32.61
N GLY A 334 -0.86 -1.57 -33.46
CA GLY A 334 -0.96 -1.06 -34.84
C GLY A 334 -2.00 -1.83 -35.69
N ALA A 335 -1.99 -3.17 -35.62
CA ALA A 335 -2.96 -4.01 -36.34
C ALA A 335 -4.40 -3.78 -35.80
N TRP A 336 -4.56 -3.57 -34.51
CA TRP A 336 -5.85 -3.22 -33.92
C TRP A 336 -6.33 -1.85 -34.41
N VAL A 337 -5.45 -0.84 -34.47
CA VAL A 337 -5.76 0.50 -34.97
C VAL A 337 -6.13 0.43 -36.44
N MET A 338 -5.38 -0.31 -37.28
CA MET A 338 -5.72 -0.54 -38.70
C MET A 338 -7.14 -1.12 -38.85
N LYS A 339 -7.47 -2.11 -38.05
CA LYS A 339 -8.81 -2.74 -38.04
C LYS A 339 -9.92 -1.77 -37.64
N ARG A 340 -9.64 -0.84 -36.73
CA ARG A 340 -10.63 0.13 -36.21
C ARG A 340 -10.85 1.31 -37.16
N THR A 341 -9.79 1.79 -37.78
CA THR A 341 -9.82 2.97 -38.68
C THR A 341 -10.03 2.60 -40.14
N GLY A 342 -9.82 1.33 -40.51
CA GLY A 342 -9.77 0.91 -41.93
C GLY A 342 -8.57 1.44 -42.70
N ARG A 343 -7.63 2.12 -42.06
CA ARG A 343 -6.48 2.77 -42.68
C ARG A 343 -5.28 1.83 -42.73
N PRO A 344 -4.73 1.50 -43.89
CA PRO A 344 -3.52 0.70 -44.00
C PRO A 344 -2.31 1.45 -43.39
N MET A 345 -1.46 0.71 -42.69
CA MET A 345 -0.23 1.22 -42.08
C MET A 345 0.89 0.20 -42.21
N VAL A 346 2.13 0.69 -42.30
CA VAL A 346 3.33 -0.15 -42.22
C VAL A 346 3.62 -0.34 -40.73
N LEU A 347 3.65 -1.59 -40.29
CA LEU A 347 3.85 -1.92 -38.87
C LEU A 347 5.30 -2.29 -38.61
N TRP A 348 5.86 -1.74 -37.54
CA TRP A 348 7.12 -2.22 -36.95
C TRP A 348 6.95 -3.60 -36.34
N GLU A 349 7.92 -4.49 -36.48
CA GLU A 349 7.85 -5.89 -36.01
C GLU A 349 8.05 -6.08 -34.51
N GLY A 350 7.90 -5.03 -33.69
CA GLY A 350 7.94 -5.10 -32.24
C GLY A 350 6.58 -5.49 -31.62
N PHE A 351 6.60 -5.92 -30.40
CA PHE A 351 5.40 -6.33 -29.63
C PHE A 351 5.64 -6.25 -28.13
N CYS A 352 4.56 -6.19 -27.35
CA CYS A 352 4.66 -6.31 -25.89
C CYS A 352 4.72 -7.77 -25.47
N PRO A 353 5.84 -8.29 -24.95
CA PRO A 353 5.95 -9.71 -24.56
C PRO A 353 4.92 -10.15 -23.53
N THR A 354 4.50 -9.24 -22.65
CA THR A 354 3.48 -9.54 -21.64
C THR A 354 2.09 -9.68 -22.24
N HIS A 355 1.72 -8.80 -23.17
CA HIS A 355 0.40 -8.83 -23.80
C HIS A 355 0.29 -9.91 -24.88
N ASP A 356 1.39 -10.22 -25.56
CA ASP A 356 1.45 -11.22 -26.65
C ASP A 356 1.25 -12.66 -26.10
N LEU A 357 1.47 -12.87 -24.80
CA LEU A 357 1.25 -14.14 -24.12
C LEU A 357 -0.20 -14.34 -23.61
N ILE A 358 -1.05 -13.30 -23.65
CA ILE A 358 -2.44 -13.39 -23.18
C ILE A 358 -3.29 -14.04 -24.25
N GLU A 359 -3.83 -15.22 -23.94
CA GLU A 359 -4.74 -15.93 -24.82
C GLU A 359 -6.20 -15.54 -24.56
N LEU A 360 -7.10 -15.91 -25.50
CA LEU A 360 -8.53 -15.62 -25.36
C LEU A 360 -9.12 -16.29 -24.13
N GLU A 361 -8.66 -17.49 -23.82
CA GLU A 361 -9.08 -18.28 -22.66
C GLU A 361 -8.74 -17.55 -21.34
N ASP A 362 -7.58 -16.92 -21.24
CA ASP A 362 -7.17 -16.13 -20.06
C ASP A 362 -8.09 -14.93 -19.85
N ALA A 363 -8.41 -14.24 -20.95
CA ALA A 363 -9.31 -13.08 -20.91
C ALA A 363 -10.75 -13.48 -20.54
N LEU A 364 -11.21 -14.65 -20.98
CA LEU A 364 -12.54 -15.20 -20.65
C LEU A 364 -12.60 -15.68 -19.21
N ALA A 365 -11.52 -16.27 -18.68
CA ALA A 365 -11.44 -16.73 -17.30
C ALA A 365 -11.39 -15.57 -16.28
N ALA A 366 -10.88 -14.41 -16.67
CA ALA A 366 -10.79 -13.21 -15.84
C ALA A 366 -12.10 -12.38 -15.78
N ARG A 367 -13.12 -12.75 -16.57
CA ARG A 367 -14.40 -12.04 -16.71
C ARG A 367 -15.47 -12.61 -15.76
#